data_ea9a38ea2bb31ad9d72aee3eb4c5253c
#
_entry.id   ea9a38ea2bb31ad9d72aee3eb4c5253c
#
_cell.length_a   1.000
_cell.length_b   1.000
_cell.length_c   1.000
_cell.angle_alpha   90.00
_cell.angle_beta   90.00
_cell.angle_gamma   90.00
#
_symmetry.space_group_name_H-M   'P 1'
#
loop_
_entity.id
_entity.type
_entity.pdbx_description
1 polymer ?
#
loop_
_entity_poly.entity_id
_entity_poly.type
_entity_poly.pdbx_seq_one_letter_code
_entity_poly.pdbx_strand_id
1 'polypeptide(L)'
;MGKKYSKEEIIKKLEASKFEMGQFYSEDFLNYISETSDKEGDYTEIIAGWLLDNIELFNEIKLITREKSYKVKTHDGIIKNEESKREEEKIAMKLFDSSQNKGKVFDIIGKIIDYQTPLKNVRGDKAGKIDLLAYNEKENPKTLRILELKRPDNK
;
A
#
# COMPACT_ATOMS: atom_id res chain seq x y z
N MET A 1 3.16 24.75 -0.83
CA MET A 1 4.33 23.86 -0.92
C MET A 1 4.61 23.35 0.48
N GLY A 2 4.66 22.04 0.70
CA GLY A 2 5.05 21.47 1.99
C GLY A 2 6.51 21.81 2.33
N LYS A 3 6.86 21.74 3.62
CA LYS A 3 8.24 21.91 4.08
C LYS A 3 9.11 20.80 3.47
N LYS A 4 10.19 21.16 2.79
CA LYS A 4 11.21 20.20 2.35
C LYS A 4 12.23 19.98 3.48
N TYR A 5 12.70 18.76 3.61
CA TYR A 5 13.69 18.33 4.59
C TYR A 5 15.05 18.08 3.92
N SER A 6 16.12 18.28 4.65
CA SER A 6 17.46 17.83 4.25
C SER A 6 17.59 16.33 4.45
N LYS A 7 18.61 15.73 3.85
CA LYS A 7 18.94 14.31 4.07
C LYS A 7 19.14 13.98 5.54
N GLU A 8 19.86 14.83 6.27
CA GLU A 8 20.09 14.65 7.70
C GLU A 8 18.78 14.71 8.50
N GLU A 9 17.88 15.68 8.18
CA GLU A 9 16.57 15.78 8.84
C GLU A 9 15.72 14.55 8.59
N ILE A 10 15.74 13.97 7.37
CA ILE A 10 15.02 12.75 7.02
C ILE A 10 15.56 11.57 7.85
N ILE A 11 16.87 11.36 7.86
CA ILE A 11 17.49 10.27 8.61
C ILE A 11 17.16 10.41 10.10
N LYS A 12 17.25 11.60 10.66
CA LYS A 12 16.90 11.86 12.07
C LYS A 12 15.44 11.50 12.38
N LYS A 13 14.51 11.82 11.50
CA LYS A 13 13.09 11.46 11.65
C LYS A 13 12.88 9.95 11.55
N LEU A 14 13.53 9.28 10.59
CA LEU A 14 13.50 7.84 10.44
C LEU A 14 14.08 7.13 11.69
N GLU A 15 15.19 7.60 12.23
CA GLU A 15 15.75 7.06 13.48
C GLU A 15 14.80 7.25 14.68
N ALA A 16 14.10 8.38 14.75
CA ALA A 16 13.11 8.59 15.78
C ALA A 16 11.91 7.63 15.66
N SER A 17 11.53 7.25 14.44
CA SER A 17 10.41 6.32 14.21
C SER A 17 10.72 4.88 14.60
N LYS A 18 11.98 4.50 14.87
CA LYS A 18 12.36 3.15 15.35
C LYS A 18 11.60 2.71 16.61
N PHE A 19 11.22 3.66 17.45
CA PHE A 19 10.51 3.39 18.70
C PHE A 19 9.01 3.15 18.51
N GLU A 20 8.45 3.52 17.36
CA GLU A 20 7.03 3.40 17.03
C GLU A 20 6.83 2.98 15.57
N MET A 21 7.45 1.88 15.15
CA MET A 21 7.42 1.39 13.76
C MET A 21 6.00 1.20 13.21
N GLY A 22 5.02 0.92 14.06
CA GLY A 22 3.62 0.83 13.65
C GLY A 22 3.03 2.13 13.13
N GLN A 23 3.67 3.27 13.37
CA GLN A 23 3.27 4.60 12.89
C GLN A 23 4.19 5.15 11.79
N PHE A 24 5.23 4.42 11.43
CA PHE A 24 6.21 4.83 10.42
C PHE A 24 5.54 5.36 9.15
N TYR A 25 4.53 4.67 8.64
CA TYR A 25 3.79 5.05 7.43
C TYR A 25 3.03 6.38 7.54
N SER A 26 2.89 6.95 8.73
CA SER A 26 2.20 8.24 8.94
C SER A 26 3.12 9.45 8.82
N GLU A 27 4.42 9.25 8.63
CA GLU A 27 5.38 10.33 8.46
C GLU A 27 5.08 11.14 7.18
N ASP A 28 5.13 12.46 7.31
CA ASP A 28 4.66 13.41 6.29
C ASP A 28 5.52 13.41 5.01
N PHE A 29 6.77 12.98 5.10
CA PHE A 29 7.73 12.98 3.99
C PHE A 29 7.78 11.68 3.19
N LEU A 30 7.11 10.60 3.63
CA LEU A 30 7.15 9.29 2.96
C LEU A 30 6.63 9.31 1.52
N ASN A 31 5.73 10.23 1.22
CA ASN A 31 5.13 10.37 -0.11
C ASN A 31 5.78 11.47 -0.96
N TYR A 32 6.93 12.01 -0.53
CA TYR A 32 7.63 13.01 -1.32
C TYR A 32 8.40 12.36 -2.46
N ILE A 33 8.18 12.86 -3.69
CA ILE A 33 8.87 12.42 -4.91
C ILE A 33 9.70 13.61 -5.40
N SER A 34 10.82 13.88 -4.76
CA SER A 34 11.69 14.99 -5.15
C SER A 34 13.03 14.90 -4.44
N GLU A 35 13.98 15.70 -4.92
CA GLU A 35 15.22 15.93 -4.18
C GLU A 35 14.98 16.58 -2.81
N THR A 36 15.86 16.26 -1.88
CA THR A 36 15.98 16.89 -0.56
C THR A 36 16.23 18.38 -0.68
N SER A 37 16.06 19.14 0.40
CA SER A 37 16.29 20.59 0.40
C SER A 37 17.76 20.96 0.19
N ASP A 38 18.68 20.08 0.58
CA ASP A 38 20.14 20.21 0.42
C ASP A 38 20.66 19.57 -0.89
N LYS A 39 19.78 18.94 -1.69
CA LYS A 39 20.11 18.23 -2.92
C LYS A 39 21.09 17.05 -2.74
N GLU A 40 21.11 16.45 -1.58
CA GLU A 40 21.96 15.28 -1.27
C GLU A 40 21.28 13.92 -1.55
N GLY A 41 20.28 13.88 -2.40
CA GLY A 41 19.58 12.70 -2.88
C GLY A 41 18.07 12.87 -2.91
N ASP A 42 17.40 11.87 -3.45
CA ASP A 42 15.95 11.81 -3.49
C ASP A 42 15.37 11.20 -2.21
N TYR A 43 14.21 11.70 -1.76
CA TYR A 43 13.51 11.16 -0.60
C TYR A 43 13.31 9.65 -0.69
N THR A 44 12.88 9.17 -1.86
CA THR A 44 12.61 7.75 -2.08
C THR A 44 13.84 6.88 -1.93
N GLU A 45 14.99 7.32 -2.40
CA GLU A 45 16.26 6.59 -2.29
C GLU A 45 16.76 6.54 -0.84
N ILE A 46 16.71 7.68 -0.14
CA ILE A 46 17.14 7.78 1.26
C ILE A 46 16.26 6.89 2.14
N ILE A 47 14.93 6.97 1.95
CA ILE A 47 13.99 6.16 2.74
C ILE A 47 14.16 4.68 2.43
N ALA A 48 14.29 4.30 1.15
CA ALA A 48 14.47 2.90 0.77
C ALA A 48 15.79 2.32 1.32
N GLY A 49 16.88 3.07 1.25
CA GLY A 49 18.15 2.66 1.84
C GLY A 49 18.03 2.43 3.34
N TRP A 50 17.45 3.39 4.07
CA TRP A 50 17.24 3.23 5.49
C TRP A 50 16.34 2.04 5.86
N LEU A 51 15.27 1.80 5.09
CA LEU A 51 14.38 0.65 5.28
C LEU A 51 15.13 -0.68 5.10
N LEU A 52 15.96 -0.79 4.07
CA LEU A 52 16.76 -1.98 3.84
C LEU A 52 17.74 -2.25 4.99
N ASP A 53 18.41 -1.20 5.48
CA ASP A 53 19.35 -1.31 6.59
C ASP A 53 18.68 -1.64 7.93
N ASN A 54 17.38 -1.41 8.05
CA ASN A 54 16.61 -1.58 9.28
C ASN A 54 15.41 -2.53 9.12
N ILE A 55 15.43 -3.42 8.12
CA ILE A 55 14.30 -4.29 7.78
C ILE A 55 13.82 -5.15 8.97
N GLU A 56 14.73 -5.53 9.86
CA GLU A 56 14.43 -6.36 11.03
C GLU A 56 13.45 -5.69 12.01
N LEU A 57 13.44 -4.34 12.05
CA LEU A 57 12.51 -3.60 12.90
C LEU A 57 11.04 -3.85 12.53
N PHE A 58 10.77 -4.20 11.27
CA PHE A 58 9.41 -4.52 10.81
C PHE A 58 8.89 -5.84 11.34
N ASN A 59 9.77 -6.76 11.75
CA ASN A 59 9.41 -8.02 12.38
C ASN A 59 8.84 -7.82 13.81
N GLU A 60 9.14 -6.68 14.44
CA GLU A 60 8.67 -6.33 15.78
C GLU A 60 7.31 -5.63 15.78
N ILE A 61 6.80 -5.24 14.61
CA ILE A 61 5.50 -4.60 14.51
C ILE A 61 4.42 -5.60 14.92
N LYS A 62 3.70 -5.26 15.99
CA LYS A 62 2.59 -6.08 16.47
C LYS A 62 1.49 -6.15 15.42
N LEU A 63 0.97 -7.34 15.20
CA LEU A 63 -0.20 -7.52 14.34
C LEU A 63 -1.38 -6.71 14.89
N ILE A 64 -2.03 -5.97 14.00
CA ILE A 64 -3.23 -5.22 14.35
C ILE A 64 -4.39 -6.21 14.51
N THR A 65 -4.92 -6.31 15.73
CA THR A 65 -6.14 -7.07 15.99
C THR A 65 -7.34 -6.17 15.79
N ARG A 66 -8.16 -6.48 14.80
CA ARG A 66 -9.39 -5.72 14.54
C ARG A 66 -10.50 -6.17 15.50
N GLU A 67 -11.19 -5.22 16.10
CA GLU A 67 -12.40 -5.50 16.90
C GLU A 67 -13.54 -6.08 16.07
N LYS A 68 -13.61 -5.69 14.79
CA LYS A 68 -14.64 -6.16 13.85
C LYS A 68 -13.98 -6.75 12.61
N SER A 69 -14.48 -7.90 12.19
CA SER A 69 -14.07 -8.53 10.93
C SER A 69 -14.28 -7.58 9.76
N TYR A 70 -13.29 -7.50 8.87
CA TYR A 70 -13.45 -6.82 7.60
C TYR A 70 -14.48 -7.58 6.75
N LYS A 71 -15.54 -6.89 6.32
CA LYS A 71 -16.60 -7.53 5.53
C LYS A 71 -16.30 -7.40 4.04
N VAL A 72 -15.60 -8.37 3.48
CA VAL A 72 -15.33 -8.49 2.03
C VAL A 72 -16.63 -8.47 1.20
N LYS A 73 -17.73 -8.95 1.76
CA LYS A 73 -19.05 -9.01 1.08
C LYS A 73 -19.62 -7.65 0.64
N THR A 74 -19.03 -6.54 1.07
CA THR A 74 -19.43 -5.19 0.60
C THR A 74 -18.75 -4.78 -0.70
N HIS A 75 -17.74 -5.53 -1.14
CA HIS A 75 -17.03 -5.30 -2.38
C HIS A 75 -17.69 -6.13 -3.48
N ASP A 76 -18.49 -5.47 -4.30
CA ASP A 76 -19.28 -6.08 -5.38
C ASP A 76 -18.64 -5.93 -6.77
N GLY A 77 -17.58 -5.11 -6.91
CA GLY A 77 -16.94 -4.81 -8.19
C GLY A 77 -17.75 -3.88 -9.08
N ILE A 78 -18.86 -3.33 -8.59
CA ILE A 78 -19.74 -2.47 -9.37
C ILE A 78 -19.27 -1.02 -9.30
N ILE A 79 -18.97 -0.43 -10.45
CA ILE A 79 -18.60 0.99 -10.57
C ILE A 79 -19.88 1.83 -10.45
N LYS A 80 -20.03 2.52 -9.32
CA LYS A 80 -21.21 3.36 -9.02
C LYS A 80 -21.11 4.78 -9.59
N ASN A 81 -19.91 5.23 -9.93
CA ASN A 81 -19.64 6.54 -10.52
C ASN A 81 -18.59 6.41 -11.63
N GLU A 82 -19.05 6.35 -12.87
CA GLU A 82 -18.20 6.25 -14.06
C GLU A 82 -17.36 7.51 -14.30
N GLU A 83 -17.81 8.67 -13.83
CA GLU A 83 -17.10 9.95 -13.98
C GLU A 83 -16.02 10.17 -12.91
N SER A 84 -15.92 9.26 -11.94
CA SER A 84 -14.88 9.34 -10.92
C SER A 84 -13.49 9.39 -11.55
N LYS A 85 -12.65 10.31 -11.08
CA LYS A 85 -11.24 10.43 -11.50
C LYS A 85 -10.33 9.38 -10.86
N ARG A 86 -10.86 8.47 -10.06
CA ARG A 86 -10.11 7.41 -9.38
C ARG A 86 -9.91 6.21 -10.31
N GLU A 87 -9.05 6.37 -11.31
CA GLU A 87 -8.85 5.36 -12.35
C GLU A 87 -8.29 4.05 -11.78
N GLU A 88 -7.33 4.11 -10.86
CA GLU A 88 -6.76 2.92 -10.22
C GLU A 88 -7.83 2.11 -9.46
N GLU A 89 -8.72 2.79 -8.73
CA GLU A 89 -9.85 2.14 -8.04
C GLU A 89 -10.81 1.48 -9.04
N LYS A 90 -11.13 2.14 -10.15
CA LYS A 90 -11.95 1.55 -11.22
C LYS A 90 -11.30 0.31 -11.85
N ILE A 91 -9.99 0.36 -12.08
CA ILE A 91 -9.24 -0.79 -12.59
C ILE A 91 -9.30 -1.93 -11.58
N ALA A 92 -9.06 -1.66 -10.30
CA ALA A 92 -9.15 -2.66 -9.24
C ALA A 92 -10.52 -3.33 -9.20
N MET A 93 -11.59 -2.56 -9.27
CA MET A 93 -12.98 -3.07 -9.30
C MET A 93 -13.24 -3.93 -10.53
N LYS A 94 -12.81 -3.52 -11.74
CA LYS A 94 -12.97 -4.29 -12.98
C LYS A 94 -12.20 -5.61 -12.93
N LEU A 95 -11.00 -5.61 -12.38
CA LEU A 95 -10.20 -6.82 -12.22
C LEU A 95 -10.84 -7.78 -11.21
N PHE A 96 -11.35 -7.26 -10.10
CA PHE A 96 -12.10 -8.05 -9.11
C PHE A 96 -13.36 -8.65 -9.72
N ASP A 97 -14.20 -7.86 -10.41
CA ASP A 97 -15.39 -8.34 -11.11
C ASP A 97 -15.06 -9.46 -12.10
N SER A 98 -13.99 -9.27 -12.89
CA SER A 98 -13.53 -10.31 -13.83
C SER A 98 -13.18 -11.61 -13.11
N SER A 99 -12.59 -11.54 -11.93
CA SER A 99 -12.18 -12.72 -11.16
C SER A 99 -13.32 -13.35 -10.39
N GLN A 100 -14.10 -12.57 -9.65
CA GLN A 100 -15.10 -13.08 -8.73
C GLN A 100 -16.45 -13.39 -9.42
N ASN A 101 -16.88 -12.52 -10.33
CA ASN A 101 -18.19 -12.67 -10.99
C ASN A 101 -18.09 -13.42 -12.33
N LYS A 102 -16.95 -13.33 -13.02
CA LYS A 102 -16.75 -13.98 -14.33
C LYS A 102 -15.79 -15.16 -14.30
N GLY A 103 -15.26 -15.52 -13.12
CA GLY A 103 -14.42 -16.70 -12.91
C GLY A 103 -13.01 -16.63 -13.52
N LYS A 104 -12.53 -15.43 -13.92
CA LYS A 104 -11.21 -15.31 -14.52
C LYS A 104 -10.10 -15.52 -13.50
N VAL A 105 -9.17 -16.39 -13.83
CA VAL A 105 -7.89 -16.57 -13.11
C VAL A 105 -6.78 -16.02 -14.00
N PHE A 106 -5.98 -15.13 -13.46
CA PHE A 106 -4.87 -14.51 -14.20
C PHE A 106 -3.61 -15.37 -14.02
N ASP A 107 -2.87 -15.63 -15.10
CA ASP A 107 -1.76 -16.60 -15.11
C ASP A 107 -0.68 -16.29 -14.06
N ILE A 108 -0.28 -15.01 -13.94
CA ILE A 108 0.80 -14.61 -13.04
C ILE A 108 0.29 -14.34 -11.62
N ILE A 109 -0.84 -13.66 -11.48
CA ILE A 109 -1.31 -13.15 -10.19
C ILE A 109 -2.33 -14.06 -9.50
N GLY A 110 -2.95 -14.98 -10.25
CA GLY A 110 -3.97 -15.87 -9.72
C GLY A 110 -5.38 -15.28 -9.74
N LYS A 111 -6.20 -15.70 -8.78
CA LYS A 111 -7.58 -15.20 -8.59
C LYS A 111 -7.57 -13.98 -7.67
N ILE A 112 -8.14 -12.86 -8.12
CA ILE A 112 -8.31 -11.69 -7.28
C ILE A 112 -9.44 -11.94 -6.29
N ILE A 113 -9.16 -11.78 -5.01
CA ILE A 113 -10.09 -12.09 -3.91
C ILE A 113 -10.66 -10.86 -3.23
N ASP A 114 -9.96 -9.71 -3.32
CA ASP A 114 -10.43 -8.45 -2.75
C ASP A 114 -9.76 -7.23 -3.43
N TYR A 115 -10.35 -6.05 -3.24
CA TYR A 115 -9.81 -4.77 -3.72
C TYR A 115 -10.01 -3.68 -2.68
N GLN A 116 -9.13 -2.66 -2.69
CA GLN A 116 -9.17 -1.53 -1.76
C GLN A 116 -9.26 -1.98 -0.29
N THR A 117 -8.55 -3.07 0.03
CA THR A 117 -8.55 -3.68 1.37
C THR A 117 -7.90 -2.72 2.37
N PRO A 118 -8.63 -2.21 3.38
CA PRO A 118 -8.08 -1.23 4.30
C PRO A 118 -7.07 -1.87 5.25
N LEU A 119 -5.93 -1.20 5.43
CA LEU A 119 -4.92 -1.58 6.43
C LEU A 119 -5.24 -1.04 7.83
N LYS A 120 -6.15 -0.08 7.90
CA LYS A 120 -6.53 0.62 9.13
C LYS A 120 -7.47 -0.18 10.02
N ASN A 121 -7.33 0.03 11.33
CA ASN A 121 -8.24 -0.55 12.33
C ASN A 121 -9.52 0.28 12.50
N VAL A 122 -9.38 1.61 12.52
CA VAL A 122 -10.50 2.55 12.70
C VAL A 122 -10.54 3.59 11.58
N ARG A 123 -11.69 4.28 11.42
CA ARG A 123 -11.91 5.23 10.31
C ARG A 123 -10.91 6.41 10.29
N GLY A 124 -10.45 6.86 11.45
CA GLY A 124 -9.52 7.98 11.60
C GLY A 124 -8.05 7.61 11.38
N ASP A 125 -7.74 6.33 11.31
CA ASP A 125 -6.40 5.83 11.06
C ASP A 125 -5.94 6.22 9.64
N LYS A 126 -4.71 6.73 9.53
CA LYS A 126 -4.10 7.16 8.27
C LYS A 126 -3.51 6.01 7.44
N ALA A 127 -3.51 4.77 7.96
CA ALA A 127 -3.08 3.61 7.20
C ALA A 127 -3.78 3.53 5.85
N GLY A 128 -3.03 3.20 4.82
CA GLY A 128 -3.50 3.12 3.45
C GLY A 128 -4.47 1.96 3.21
N LYS A 129 -4.59 1.62 1.94
CA LYS A 129 -5.35 0.46 1.46
C LYS A 129 -4.44 -0.34 0.53
N ILE A 130 -4.64 -1.63 0.50
CA ILE A 130 -4.08 -2.52 -0.51
C ILE A 130 -4.97 -2.43 -1.74
N ASP A 131 -4.43 -2.13 -2.91
CA ASP A 131 -5.24 -2.00 -4.12
C ASP A 131 -5.91 -3.30 -4.52
N LEU A 132 -5.17 -4.41 -4.54
CA LEU A 132 -5.69 -5.73 -4.83
C LEU A 132 -5.04 -6.80 -3.96
N LEU A 133 -5.86 -7.75 -3.53
CA LEU A 133 -5.41 -9.03 -2.99
C LEU A 133 -5.72 -10.13 -4.00
N ALA A 134 -4.75 -10.99 -4.27
CA ALA A 134 -4.91 -12.14 -5.14
C ALA A 134 -4.37 -13.42 -4.49
N TYR A 135 -4.85 -14.55 -4.96
CA TYR A 135 -4.51 -15.86 -4.43
C TYR A 135 -4.25 -16.84 -5.57
N ASN A 136 -3.14 -17.53 -5.53
CA ASN A 136 -2.81 -18.55 -6.50
C ASN A 136 -2.87 -19.94 -5.87
N GLU A 137 -3.92 -20.70 -6.23
CA GLU A 137 -4.14 -22.06 -5.72
C GLU A 137 -3.22 -23.09 -6.36
N LYS A 138 -2.66 -22.78 -7.53
CA LYS A 138 -1.80 -23.71 -8.29
C LYS A 138 -0.37 -23.76 -7.75
N GLU A 139 0.01 -22.81 -6.92
CA GLU A 139 1.33 -22.76 -6.31
C GLU A 139 1.40 -23.61 -5.05
N ASN A 140 2.55 -24.24 -4.84
CA ASN A 140 2.85 -24.97 -3.62
C ASN A 140 4.19 -24.45 -3.04
N PRO A 141 4.20 -23.75 -1.89
CA PRO A 141 3.01 -23.44 -1.06
C PRO A 141 2.06 -22.42 -1.74
N LYS A 142 0.80 -22.43 -1.31
CA LYS A 142 -0.21 -21.47 -1.76
C LYS A 142 0.21 -20.05 -1.42
N THR A 143 0.12 -19.13 -2.38
CA THR A 143 0.65 -17.78 -2.25
C THR A 143 -0.46 -16.73 -2.23
N LEU A 144 -0.45 -15.87 -1.22
CA LEU A 144 -1.23 -14.64 -1.21
C LEU A 144 -0.37 -13.51 -1.80
N ARG A 145 -0.91 -12.80 -2.79
CA ARG A 145 -0.24 -11.67 -3.43
C ARG A 145 -0.91 -10.36 -3.07
N ILE A 146 -0.08 -9.39 -2.71
CA ILE A 146 -0.45 -7.98 -2.51
C ILE A 146 -0.01 -7.24 -3.75
N LEU A 147 -0.94 -6.54 -4.40
CA LEU A 147 -0.71 -5.85 -5.65
C LEU A 147 -1.03 -4.37 -5.49
N GLU A 148 -0.12 -3.55 -5.95
CA GLU A 148 -0.28 -2.10 -6.06
C GLU A 148 -0.47 -1.73 -7.52
N LEU A 149 -1.49 -0.93 -7.82
CA LEU A 149 -1.78 -0.46 -9.16
C LEU A 149 -1.11 0.89 -9.37
N LYS A 150 -0.48 1.06 -10.53
CA LYS A 150 0.07 2.35 -10.97
C LYS A 150 -0.40 2.68 -12.38
N ARG A 151 -0.72 3.93 -12.59
CA ARG A 151 -1.03 4.42 -13.93
C ARG A 151 0.26 4.52 -14.75
N PRO A 152 0.22 4.18 -16.05
CA PRO A 152 1.39 4.25 -16.91
C PRO A 152 2.01 5.65 -17.01
N ASP A 153 1.20 6.68 -16.81
CA ASP A 153 1.56 8.10 -17.00
C ASP A 153 2.16 8.73 -15.73
N ASN A 154 2.16 8.03 -14.61
CA ASN A 154 2.80 8.45 -13.36
C ASN A 154 4.25 7.96 -13.36
N LYS A 155 5.09 8.67 -14.15
CA LYS A 155 6.54 8.58 -14.02
C LYS A 155 7.02 9.55 -12.96
#